data_7e5c2f3d15d68e407dc102e5dd59440c
#
_entry.id   7e5c2f3d15d68e407dc102e5dd59440c
#
_cell.length_a   1.000
_cell.length_b   1.000
_cell.length_c   1.000
_cell.angle_alpha   90.00
_cell.angle_beta   90.00
_cell.angle_gamma   90.00
#
_symmetry.space_group_name_H-M   'P 1'
#
loop_
_entity.id
_entity.type
_entity.pdbx_description
1 polymer ?
#
loop_
_entity_poly.entity_id
_entity_poly.type
_entity_poly.pdbx_seq_one_letter_code
_entity_poly.pdbx_strand_id
1 'polypeptide(L)'
;MAVIEVKVPDIGDYSDVPVIEVLVAVGDTVKKDQGLVTLESDKATLEVPSAAAGVIKELKVKLGDTLSEGAVIALLETADGAAAAPVAAPAEVPASKPPVAPSHRAPAEPPAPKPALASGKPADIECKMVVLGAGPGGYTAAFRAADLGLDTVLIERYASLGGVCLNVGCIPSKALLHAAAVIDEVAHAGDFGVDFGKPKITLDKLREYKEKVVGKLTGGLASMAKQRKVRTVTGVASFVSPNELEIVGADGKTQLLRFEHCIVAAGSQAVKLPNFPWDDKRVMDSTDALELQEIPKTLLVVGGGIIGLEMATVYSALGSKVTVVEFMDQLMPGADKDLVKPLADRLKKQGVEVHLKTKASEVKADKKGVTVTFEAATAGETPALAATTYDRVLVAVGRAPNGKKIGADKAGINVTERGFIPVDRQMRTNVPHIFAIGDIVGNPMLAHKATHEGKLAAEVAAGEKKEWVARVIPSVAYTNPEIAWVGVTETEAKAKGLKVGVAKFPWAASGRAIGIGRTEGFTKLIFDEETHRIIGGAIVGVHAGDLLAEIGLAIEMGAEAEDIGHTIHAHPTLSESVGMSAEVYDGTITDLYIPKKK
;
A
#
# COMPACT_ATOMS: atom_id res chain seq x y z
N MET A 1 24.57 10.12 -54.29
CA MET A 1 24.33 9.00 -53.39
C MET A 1 25.54 8.85 -52.46
N ALA A 2 25.32 9.01 -51.18
CA ALA A 2 26.40 8.88 -50.18
C ALA A 2 26.33 7.47 -49.56
N VAL A 3 27.46 6.86 -49.30
CA VAL A 3 27.54 5.59 -48.56
C VAL A 3 27.88 5.90 -47.11
N ILE A 4 27.04 5.50 -46.19
CA ILE A 4 27.23 5.68 -44.75
C ILE A 4 27.46 4.32 -44.07
N GLU A 5 28.33 4.33 -43.04
CA GLU A 5 28.52 3.15 -42.17
C GLU A 5 27.46 3.15 -41.07
N VAL A 6 26.78 2.02 -40.91
CA VAL A 6 25.93 1.76 -39.75
C VAL A 6 26.76 0.98 -38.73
N LYS A 7 26.86 1.53 -37.50
CA LYS A 7 27.68 1.00 -36.42
C LYS A 7 26.82 0.57 -35.24
N VAL A 8 27.34 -0.36 -34.44
CA VAL A 8 26.76 -0.73 -33.17
C VAL A 8 26.78 0.50 -32.25
N PRO A 9 25.62 0.95 -31.72
CA PRO A 9 25.57 2.07 -30.79
C PRO A 9 26.21 1.71 -29.44
N ASP A 10 26.26 2.67 -28.50
CA ASP A 10 26.67 2.41 -27.12
C ASP A 10 25.77 1.32 -26.51
N ILE A 11 26.39 0.19 -26.15
CA ILE A 11 25.74 -0.97 -25.55
C ILE A 11 26.14 -1.13 -24.06
N GLY A 12 26.64 -0.05 -23.44
CA GLY A 12 27.10 -0.02 -22.05
C GLY A 12 28.41 -0.80 -21.85
N ASP A 13 28.59 -1.37 -20.67
CA ASP A 13 29.84 -2.08 -20.29
C ASP A 13 30.02 -3.46 -20.96
N TYR A 14 29.30 -3.76 -22.06
CA TYR A 14 29.38 -5.05 -22.76
C TYR A 14 30.32 -5.00 -23.95
N SER A 15 31.18 -6.01 -24.07
CA SER A 15 32.04 -6.27 -25.24
C SER A 15 31.76 -7.67 -25.73
N ASP A 16 32.06 -7.91 -27.03
CA ASP A 16 31.93 -9.23 -27.66
C ASP A 16 30.56 -9.88 -27.57
N VAL A 17 29.50 -9.08 -27.83
CA VAL A 17 28.10 -9.53 -27.79
C VAL A 17 27.76 -10.28 -29.06
N PRO A 18 27.21 -11.53 -28.99
CA PRO A 18 26.92 -12.35 -30.17
C PRO A 18 25.70 -11.81 -30.95
N VAL A 19 25.80 -11.89 -32.29
CA VAL A 19 24.72 -11.67 -33.24
C VAL A 19 23.84 -12.92 -33.30
N ILE A 20 22.61 -12.82 -32.82
CA ILE A 20 21.67 -13.94 -32.79
C ILE A 20 20.67 -13.90 -33.97
N GLU A 21 20.52 -12.75 -34.63
CA GLU A 21 19.66 -12.62 -35.79
C GLU A 21 20.15 -11.54 -36.74
N VAL A 22 20.00 -11.74 -38.04
CA VAL A 22 20.27 -10.76 -39.08
C VAL A 22 18.95 -10.51 -39.83
N LEU A 23 18.40 -9.32 -39.69
CA LEU A 23 17.04 -8.96 -40.11
C LEU A 23 16.96 -8.44 -41.54
N VAL A 24 18.10 -8.23 -42.21
CA VAL A 24 18.19 -7.63 -43.56
C VAL A 24 19.21 -8.34 -44.43
N ALA A 25 19.04 -8.20 -45.73
CA ALA A 25 19.97 -8.72 -46.75
C ALA A 25 20.56 -7.61 -47.62
N VAL A 26 21.67 -7.89 -48.31
CA VAL A 26 22.25 -6.97 -49.31
C VAL A 26 21.23 -6.72 -50.42
N GLY A 27 20.92 -5.45 -50.71
CA GLY A 27 19.91 -5.01 -51.65
C GLY A 27 18.57 -4.59 -51.01
N ASP A 28 18.36 -4.87 -49.75
CA ASP A 28 17.13 -4.46 -49.06
C ASP A 28 17.07 -2.96 -48.89
N THR A 29 15.87 -2.42 -49.06
CA THR A 29 15.57 -1.01 -48.72
C THR A 29 15.09 -0.91 -47.28
N VAL A 30 15.82 -0.16 -46.47
CA VAL A 30 15.52 0.03 -45.05
C VAL A 30 15.09 1.46 -44.75
N LYS A 31 14.23 1.61 -43.76
CA LYS A 31 13.84 2.92 -43.22
C LYS A 31 14.78 3.32 -42.11
N LYS A 32 14.84 4.64 -41.80
CA LYS A 32 15.50 5.09 -40.58
C LYS A 32 14.87 4.41 -39.38
N ASP A 33 15.70 4.02 -38.42
CA ASP A 33 15.34 3.35 -37.16
C ASP A 33 14.80 1.90 -37.34
N GLN A 34 14.86 1.32 -38.53
CA GLN A 34 14.56 -0.09 -38.76
C GLN A 34 15.67 -0.99 -38.25
N GLY A 35 15.35 -2.05 -37.47
CA GLY A 35 16.32 -3.05 -36.97
C GLY A 35 17.07 -3.76 -38.11
N LEU A 36 18.37 -3.89 -38.01
CA LEU A 36 19.24 -4.55 -38.97
C LEU A 36 19.81 -5.89 -38.49
N VAL A 37 20.21 -5.94 -37.22
CA VAL A 37 20.73 -7.13 -36.55
C VAL A 37 20.29 -7.14 -35.09
N THR A 38 20.14 -8.33 -34.51
CA THR A 38 19.83 -8.52 -33.10
C THR A 38 21.06 -9.10 -32.37
N LEU A 39 21.45 -8.42 -31.30
CA LEU A 39 22.53 -8.80 -30.39
C LEU A 39 21.93 -9.34 -29.09
N GLU A 40 22.52 -10.36 -28.49
CA GLU A 40 22.08 -10.92 -27.21
C GLU A 40 23.23 -10.94 -26.20
N SER A 41 23.05 -10.24 -25.09
CA SER A 41 23.93 -10.31 -23.92
C SER A 41 23.31 -11.19 -22.83
N ASP A 42 24.05 -11.55 -21.80
CA ASP A 42 23.57 -12.36 -20.66
C ASP A 42 22.33 -11.75 -19.93
N LYS A 43 21.97 -10.52 -20.24
CA LYS A 43 20.88 -9.80 -19.53
C LYS A 43 19.85 -9.13 -20.43
N ALA A 44 20.12 -8.95 -21.73
CA ALA A 44 19.21 -8.26 -22.64
C ALA A 44 19.47 -8.58 -24.10
N THR A 45 18.43 -8.52 -24.91
CA THR A 45 18.46 -8.56 -26.37
C THR A 45 18.35 -7.14 -26.90
N LEU A 46 19.18 -6.75 -27.87
CA LEU A 46 19.24 -5.41 -28.45
C LEU A 46 19.18 -5.50 -29.98
N GLU A 47 18.23 -4.80 -30.60
CA GLU A 47 18.25 -4.58 -32.04
C GLU A 47 19.07 -3.34 -32.40
N VAL A 48 19.98 -3.48 -33.37
CA VAL A 48 20.76 -2.35 -33.88
C VAL A 48 20.00 -1.69 -35.04
N PRO A 49 19.54 -0.43 -34.88
CA PRO A 49 18.72 0.25 -35.87
C PRO A 49 19.53 0.86 -37.00
N SER A 50 18.92 1.03 -38.17
CA SER A 50 19.50 1.79 -39.29
C SER A 50 19.56 3.29 -38.97
N ALA A 51 20.74 3.91 -39.17
CA ALA A 51 20.94 5.34 -38.92
C ALA A 51 20.21 6.25 -39.94
N ALA A 52 19.81 5.73 -41.10
CA ALA A 52 19.09 6.49 -42.15
C ALA A 52 18.28 5.56 -43.05
N ALA A 53 17.36 6.13 -43.83
CA ALA A 53 16.72 5.39 -44.90
C ALA A 53 17.64 5.24 -46.11
N GLY A 54 17.70 4.04 -46.70
CA GLY A 54 18.56 3.76 -47.85
C GLY A 54 18.53 2.28 -48.25
N VAL A 55 19.48 1.88 -49.11
CA VAL A 55 19.62 0.48 -49.58
C VAL A 55 20.89 -0.12 -48.96
N ILE A 56 20.80 -1.34 -48.42
CA ILE A 56 21.93 -2.08 -47.90
C ILE A 56 22.86 -2.45 -49.06
N LYS A 57 24.04 -1.86 -49.10
CA LYS A 57 25.05 -2.10 -50.14
C LYS A 57 25.95 -3.27 -49.78
N GLU A 58 26.31 -3.39 -48.54
CA GLU A 58 27.15 -4.47 -48.01
C GLU A 58 26.78 -4.76 -46.56
N LEU A 59 26.72 -6.02 -46.19
CA LEU A 59 26.55 -6.47 -44.82
C LEU A 59 27.89 -6.98 -44.31
N LYS A 60 28.39 -6.42 -43.19
CA LYS A 60 29.72 -6.71 -42.62
C LYS A 60 29.67 -7.75 -41.52
N VAL A 61 28.48 -8.25 -41.17
CA VAL A 61 28.25 -9.19 -40.06
C VAL A 61 27.36 -10.36 -40.50
N LYS A 62 27.50 -11.48 -39.83
CA LYS A 62 26.68 -12.68 -40.02
C LYS A 62 26.30 -13.28 -38.67
N LEU A 63 25.35 -14.18 -38.72
CA LEU A 63 24.87 -14.91 -37.55
C LEU A 63 26.03 -15.61 -36.80
N GLY A 64 26.15 -15.37 -35.50
CA GLY A 64 27.20 -15.94 -34.66
C GLY A 64 28.46 -15.09 -34.53
N ASP A 65 28.59 -13.98 -35.26
CA ASP A 65 29.69 -13.03 -35.05
C ASP A 65 29.52 -12.34 -33.69
N THR A 66 30.62 -11.91 -33.07
CA THR A 66 30.62 -11.13 -31.84
C THR A 66 30.95 -9.67 -32.14
N LEU A 67 30.18 -8.76 -31.60
CA LEU A 67 30.30 -7.32 -31.84
C LEU A 67 30.47 -6.53 -30.54
N SER A 68 31.24 -5.46 -30.64
CA SER A 68 31.41 -4.48 -29.58
C SER A 68 30.94 -3.10 -30.07
N GLU A 69 30.77 -2.15 -29.19
CA GLU A 69 30.43 -0.75 -29.54
C GLU A 69 31.31 -0.20 -30.66
N GLY A 70 30.69 0.50 -31.62
CA GLY A 70 31.38 1.11 -32.77
C GLY A 70 31.70 0.16 -33.91
N ALA A 71 31.50 -1.17 -33.79
CA ALA A 71 31.69 -2.12 -34.88
C ALA A 71 30.76 -1.82 -36.06
N VAL A 72 31.29 -1.85 -37.29
CA VAL A 72 30.50 -1.58 -38.51
C VAL A 72 29.72 -2.83 -38.90
N ILE A 73 28.37 -2.70 -38.97
CA ILE A 73 27.47 -3.82 -39.29
C ILE A 73 27.02 -3.83 -40.77
N ALA A 74 26.86 -2.65 -41.36
CA ALA A 74 26.42 -2.53 -42.75
C ALA A 74 26.89 -1.22 -43.39
N LEU A 75 26.99 -1.24 -44.74
CA LEU A 75 27.11 -0.03 -45.57
C LEU A 75 25.76 0.27 -46.22
N LEU A 76 25.27 1.48 -46.00
CA LEU A 76 23.97 1.94 -46.48
C LEU A 76 24.14 3.03 -47.54
N GLU A 77 23.54 2.87 -48.70
CA GLU A 77 23.53 3.87 -49.76
C GLU A 77 22.24 4.75 -49.65
N THR A 78 22.44 6.05 -49.42
CA THR A 78 21.34 7.02 -49.22
C THR A 78 21.16 7.94 -50.42
N ALA A 79 19.92 8.35 -50.72
CA ALA A 79 19.60 9.17 -51.88
C ALA A 79 20.04 10.64 -51.77
N ASP A 80 20.20 11.19 -50.58
CA ASP A 80 20.62 12.56 -50.33
C ASP A 80 21.85 12.64 -49.39
N GLY A 81 22.83 13.48 -49.78
CA GLY A 81 24.05 13.69 -49.05
C GLY A 81 23.88 14.53 -47.78
N ALA A 82 23.32 13.96 -46.74
CA ALA A 82 23.35 14.50 -45.39
C ALA A 82 24.53 13.90 -44.62
N ALA A 83 25.56 14.69 -44.41
CA ALA A 83 26.71 14.36 -43.58
C ALA A 83 26.24 13.94 -42.18
N ALA A 84 26.80 12.84 -41.69
CA ALA A 84 26.57 12.34 -40.33
C ALA A 84 26.98 13.41 -39.32
N ALA A 85 26.02 14.00 -38.62
CA ALA A 85 26.26 14.63 -37.34
C ALA A 85 26.49 13.52 -36.30
N PRO A 86 27.37 13.73 -35.30
CA PRO A 86 27.60 12.73 -34.27
C PRO A 86 26.23 12.39 -33.59
N VAL A 87 25.93 11.11 -33.56
CA VAL A 87 24.71 10.60 -32.92
C VAL A 87 24.83 10.95 -31.43
N ALA A 88 24.10 11.96 -31.01
CA ALA A 88 23.77 12.11 -29.61
C ALA A 88 23.03 10.83 -29.19
N ALA A 89 23.30 10.34 -28.01
CA ALA A 89 22.61 9.21 -27.39
C ALA A 89 21.12 9.26 -27.70
N PRO A 90 20.46 8.12 -27.96
CA PRO A 90 19.04 8.11 -28.26
C PRO A 90 18.33 8.92 -27.20
N ALA A 91 17.73 10.03 -27.61
CA ALA A 91 16.75 10.68 -26.76
C ALA A 91 15.75 9.57 -26.41
N GLU A 92 15.72 9.23 -25.14
CA GLU A 92 14.62 8.48 -24.58
C GLU A 92 13.36 9.06 -25.21
N VAL A 93 12.67 8.24 -25.99
CA VAL A 93 11.26 8.52 -26.27
C VAL A 93 10.70 8.81 -24.89
N PRO A 94 10.15 10.00 -24.60
CA PRO A 94 9.57 10.20 -23.30
C PRO A 94 8.51 9.14 -23.20
N ALA A 95 8.84 8.04 -22.48
CA ALA A 95 7.84 7.20 -21.89
C ALA A 95 6.93 8.20 -21.22
N SER A 96 5.70 8.36 -21.73
CA SER A 96 4.71 9.19 -21.08
C SER A 96 4.75 8.77 -19.63
N LYS A 97 5.30 9.64 -18.78
CA LYS A 97 5.41 9.34 -17.35
C LYS A 97 4.02 8.94 -16.94
N PRO A 98 3.79 7.67 -16.54
CA PRO A 98 2.52 7.32 -15.98
C PRO A 98 2.28 8.33 -14.87
N PRO A 99 1.01 8.69 -14.57
CA PRO A 99 0.70 9.63 -13.51
C PRO A 99 1.41 9.13 -12.26
N VAL A 100 2.45 9.84 -11.87
CA VAL A 100 3.17 9.61 -10.62
C VAL A 100 2.08 9.66 -9.56
N ALA A 101 2.00 8.62 -8.75
CA ALA A 101 1.19 8.65 -7.53
C ALA A 101 1.40 10.02 -6.89
N PRO A 102 0.36 10.73 -6.44
CA PRO A 102 0.42 12.14 -6.14
C PRO A 102 1.65 12.43 -5.30
N SER A 103 2.64 13.06 -5.92
CA SER A 103 3.75 13.63 -5.17
C SER A 103 3.08 14.61 -4.23
N HIS A 104 3.08 14.29 -2.95
CA HIS A 104 2.71 15.24 -1.92
C HIS A 104 3.64 16.44 -2.09
N ARG A 105 3.20 17.43 -2.87
CA ARG A 105 3.81 18.75 -2.81
C ARG A 105 3.48 19.26 -1.41
N ALA A 106 4.41 19.00 -0.50
CA ALA A 106 4.33 19.48 0.85
C ALA A 106 4.04 20.99 0.81
N PRO A 107 3.19 21.52 1.69
CA PRO A 107 3.15 22.95 1.97
C PRO A 107 4.59 23.42 2.21
N ALA A 108 4.93 24.68 1.84
CA ALA A 108 6.27 25.22 2.03
C ALA A 108 6.81 24.81 3.41
N GLU A 109 7.91 24.06 3.40
CA GLU A 109 8.50 23.52 4.63
C GLU A 109 8.87 24.68 5.55
N PRO A 110 8.49 24.62 6.82
CA PRO A 110 9.02 25.55 7.82
C PRO A 110 10.56 25.41 7.84
N PRO A 111 11.32 26.47 8.13
CA PRO A 111 12.77 26.38 8.21
C PRO A 111 13.18 25.28 9.18
N ALA A 112 14.17 24.47 8.78
CA ALA A 112 14.67 23.37 9.58
C ALA A 112 15.07 23.84 10.98
N PRO A 113 14.68 23.12 12.04
CA PRO A 113 15.09 23.46 13.40
C PRO A 113 16.63 23.36 13.51
N LYS A 114 17.25 24.22 14.32
CA LYS A 114 18.68 24.10 14.59
C LYS A 114 18.94 22.86 15.44
N PRO A 115 19.83 21.94 15.00
CA PRO A 115 20.11 20.74 15.76
C PRO A 115 20.79 21.06 17.09
N ALA A 116 20.57 20.23 18.10
CA ALA A 116 21.29 20.32 19.35
C ALA A 116 22.75 19.85 19.19
N LEU A 117 23.64 20.37 20.00
CA LEU A 117 25.01 19.88 20.05
C LEU A 117 25.04 18.46 20.64
N ALA A 118 26.02 17.65 20.23
CA ALA A 118 26.26 16.34 20.82
C ALA A 118 26.45 16.46 22.34
N SER A 119 25.99 15.45 23.10
CA SER A 119 25.95 15.47 24.55
C SER A 119 27.34 15.55 25.20
N GLY A 120 28.39 15.17 24.49
CA GLY A 120 29.76 15.04 25.01
C GLY A 120 29.94 13.90 26.03
N LYS A 121 28.89 13.13 26.30
CA LYS A 121 28.93 11.98 27.24
C LYS A 121 29.38 10.72 26.49
N PRO A 122 30.03 9.76 27.20
CA PRO A 122 30.24 8.43 26.64
C PRO A 122 28.88 7.76 26.36
N ALA A 123 28.75 7.10 25.22
CA ALA A 123 27.55 6.36 24.88
C ALA A 123 27.54 4.99 25.58
N ASP A 124 26.37 4.56 26.07
CA ASP A 124 26.17 3.22 26.60
C ASP A 124 26.07 2.18 25.49
N ILE A 125 25.57 2.61 24.32
CA ILE A 125 25.38 1.76 23.15
C ILE A 125 25.90 2.53 21.92
N GLU A 126 26.71 1.85 21.10
CA GLU A 126 27.11 2.36 19.79
C GLU A 126 26.69 1.38 18.69
N CYS A 127 26.29 1.90 17.51
CA CYS A 127 25.90 1.08 16.37
C CYS A 127 26.06 1.87 15.04
N LYS A 128 26.12 1.12 13.94
CA LYS A 128 26.06 1.72 12.59
C LYS A 128 24.65 2.14 12.21
N MET A 129 23.68 1.28 12.52
CA MET A 129 22.26 1.51 12.21
C MET A 129 21.42 1.42 13.48
N VAL A 130 20.63 2.44 13.76
CA VAL A 130 19.55 2.36 14.72
C VAL A 130 18.19 2.48 14.01
N VAL A 131 17.25 1.62 14.39
CA VAL A 131 15.86 1.71 13.93
C VAL A 131 14.97 2.04 15.13
N LEU A 132 14.25 3.15 15.07
CA LEU A 132 13.38 3.65 16.13
C LEU A 132 11.93 3.23 15.88
N GLY A 133 11.48 2.18 16.56
CA GLY A 133 10.17 1.56 16.46
C GLY A 133 10.20 0.23 15.69
N ALA A 134 9.58 -0.80 16.27
CA ALA A 134 9.58 -2.17 15.75
C ALA A 134 8.24 -2.59 15.11
N GLY A 135 7.50 -1.65 14.53
CA GLY A 135 6.37 -1.94 13.64
C GLY A 135 6.81 -2.61 12.34
N PRO A 136 5.89 -2.95 11.40
CA PRO A 136 6.21 -3.66 10.17
C PRO A 136 7.36 -3.05 9.37
N GLY A 137 7.38 -1.75 9.17
CA GLY A 137 8.51 -1.07 8.52
C GLY A 137 9.80 -1.17 9.33
N GLY A 138 9.70 -0.99 10.66
CA GLY A 138 10.88 -0.95 11.54
C GLY A 138 11.60 -2.28 11.66
N TYR A 139 10.89 -3.38 11.97
CA TYR A 139 11.57 -4.68 12.02
C TYR A 139 12.09 -5.12 10.65
N THR A 140 11.36 -4.79 9.58
CA THR A 140 11.83 -5.08 8.20
C THR A 140 13.10 -4.30 7.88
N ALA A 141 13.15 -3.00 8.22
CA ALA A 141 14.35 -2.17 8.02
C ALA A 141 15.54 -2.72 8.84
N ALA A 142 15.32 -3.05 10.12
CA ALA A 142 16.36 -3.58 10.98
C ALA A 142 16.92 -4.92 10.47
N PHE A 143 16.05 -5.83 10.04
CA PHE A 143 16.45 -7.12 9.50
C PHE A 143 17.21 -6.95 8.18
N ARG A 144 16.72 -6.10 7.29
CA ARG A 144 17.41 -5.82 6.02
C ARG A 144 18.77 -5.15 6.24
N ALA A 145 18.88 -4.20 7.16
CA ALA A 145 20.14 -3.56 7.51
C ALA A 145 21.17 -4.58 8.06
N ALA A 146 20.72 -5.49 8.93
CA ALA A 146 21.56 -6.57 9.44
C ALA A 146 21.97 -7.57 8.34
N ASP A 147 21.06 -7.94 7.44
CA ASP A 147 21.36 -8.80 6.28
C ASP A 147 22.39 -8.15 5.33
N LEU A 148 22.46 -6.82 5.29
CA LEU A 148 23.48 -6.03 4.57
C LEU A 148 24.78 -5.81 5.36
N GLY A 149 24.91 -6.43 6.53
CA GLY A 149 26.14 -6.39 7.36
C GLY A 149 26.29 -5.16 8.25
N LEU A 150 25.24 -4.34 8.42
CA LEU A 150 25.28 -3.22 9.35
C LEU A 150 25.08 -3.70 10.80
N ASP A 151 25.90 -3.24 11.74
CA ASP A 151 25.65 -3.43 13.17
C ASP A 151 24.39 -2.67 13.56
N THR A 152 23.31 -3.40 13.85
CA THR A 152 21.95 -2.86 13.94
C THR A 152 21.36 -2.99 15.34
N VAL A 153 20.81 -1.87 15.83
CA VAL A 153 19.99 -1.79 17.04
C VAL A 153 18.55 -1.45 16.66
N LEU A 154 17.60 -2.22 17.19
CA LEU A 154 16.15 -1.99 17.05
C LEU A 154 15.56 -1.58 18.39
N ILE A 155 15.00 -0.38 18.49
CA ILE A 155 14.40 0.14 19.73
C ILE A 155 12.88 0.00 19.65
N GLU A 156 12.27 -0.58 20.68
CA GLU A 156 10.81 -0.67 20.81
C GLU A 156 10.38 -0.28 22.23
N ARG A 157 9.33 0.52 22.33
CA ARG A 157 8.78 0.96 23.62
C ARG A 157 7.99 -0.12 24.35
N TYR A 158 7.48 -1.11 23.64
CA TYR A 158 6.72 -2.24 24.17
C TYR A 158 7.61 -3.47 24.34
N ALA A 159 7.17 -4.41 25.17
CA ALA A 159 7.91 -5.63 25.47
C ALA A 159 8.03 -6.59 24.27
N SER A 160 7.20 -6.45 23.25
CA SER A 160 7.18 -7.31 22.05
C SER A 160 7.39 -6.51 20.79
N LEU A 161 8.11 -7.10 19.82
CA LEU A 161 8.25 -6.57 18.47
C LEU A 161 6.92 -6.67 17.71
N GLY A 162 6.79 -5.92 16.60
CA GLY A 162 5.62 -5.96 15.71
C GLY A 162 4.78 -4.69 15.72
N GLY A 163 5.04 -3.76 16.67
CA GLY A 163 4.36 -2.48 16.78
C GLY A 163 2.84 -2.61 16.89
N VAL A 164 2.11 -1.56 16.46
CA VAL A 164 0.63 -1.54 16.49
C VAL A 164 0.05 -2.66 15.63
N CYS A 165 0.58 -2.89 14.43
CA CYS A 165 0.00 -3.84 13.48
C CYS A 165 -0.13 -5.26 14.05
N LEU A 166 0.96 -5.81 14.62
CA LEU A 166 0.94 -7.19 15.10
C LEU A 166 0.27 -7.33 16.46
N ASN A 167 0.47 -6.34 17.34
CA ASN A 167 0.04 -6.48 18.73
C ASN A 167 -1.41 -6.01 18.97
N VAL A 168 -1.80 -4.88 18.36
CA VAL A 168 -3.06 -4.19 18.67
C VAL A 168 -3.73 -3.57 17.44
N GLY A 169 -3.52 -4.15 16.26
CA GLY A 169 -4.04 -3.62 14.99
C GLY A 169 -4.41 -4.72 13.99
N CYS A 170 -3.66 -4.82 12.88
CA CYS A 170 -3.97 -5.68 11.74
C CYS A 170 -4.18 -7.15 12.12
N ILE A 171 -3.27 -7.72 12.89
CA ILE A 171 -3.29 -9.16 13.17
C ILE A 171 -4.45 -9.55 14.11
N PRO A 172 -4.62 -8.92 15.29
CA PRO A 172 -5.76 -9.25 16.13
C PRO A 172 -7.11 -8.93 15.47
N SER A 173 -7.20 -7.85 14.66
CA SER A 173 -8.47 -7.55 13.95
C SER A 173 -8.81 -8.63 12.92
N LYS A 174 -7.85 -9.12 12.13
CA LYS A 174 -8.08 -10.17 11.13
C LYS A 174 -8.40 -11.52 11.77
N ALA A 175 -7.80 -11.82 12.92
CA ALA A 175 -8.17 -13.01 13.70
C ALA A 175 -9.65 -12.95 14.18
N LEU A 176 -10.11 -11.77 14.64
CA LEU A 176 -11.51 -11.59 15.06
C LEU A 176 -12.48 -11.53 13.88
N LEU A 177 -12.08 -10.87 12.77
CA LEU A 177 -12.89 -10.84 11.54
C LEU A 177 -13.07 -12.23 10.94
N HIS A 178 -12.06 -13.09 10.99
CA HIS A 178 -12.20 -14.49 10.59
C HIS A 178 -13.24 -15.22 11.43
N ALA A 179 -13.21 -15.05 12.76
CA ALA A 179 -14.23 -15.64 13.63
C ALA A 179 -15.64 -15.08 13.33
N ALA A 180 -15.75 -13.78 13.03
CA ALA A 180 -17.00 -13.15 12.63
C ALA A 180 -17.52 -13.72 11.29
N ALA A 181 -16.63 -13.93 10.31
CA ALA A 181 -16.97 -14.54 9.03
C ALA A 181 -17.51 -15.97 9.21
N VAL A 182 -16.86 -16.80 10.03
CA VAL A 182 -17.33 -18.15 10.34
C VAL A 182 -18.73 -18.14 10.97
N ILE A 183 -19.00 -17.22 11.90
CA ILE A 183 -20.34 -17.07 12.52
C ILE A 183 -21.38 -16.72 11.45
N ASP A 184 -21.04 -15.80 10.54
CA ASP A 184 -21.91 -15.35 9.46
C ASP A 184 -22.17 -16.48 8.44
N GLU A 185 -21.15 -17.24 8.03
CA GLU A 185 -21.28 -18.40 7.13
C GLU A 185 -22.17 -19.49 7.72
N VAL A 186 -21.97 -19.82 8.99
CA VAL A 186 -22.79 -20.80 9.70
C VAL A 186 -24.26 -20.35 9.78
N ALA A 187 -24.51 -19.05 9.97
CA ALA A 187 -25.88 -18.51 10.00
C ALA A 187 -26.63 -18.65 8.66
N HIS A 188 -25.88 -18.72 7.54
CA HIS A 188 -26.45 -18.87 6.18
C HIS A 188 -26.36 -20.32 5.65
N ALA A 189 -25.77 -21.25 6.39
CA ALA A 189 -25.60 -22.63 5.95
C ALA A 189 -26.97 -23.37 5.76
N GLY A 190 -28.02 -22.88 6.40
CA GLY A 190 -29.40 -23.34 6.17
C GLY A 190 -29.85 -23.20 4.72
N ASP A 191 -29.34 -22.24 3.98
CA ASP A 191 -29.63 -22.04 2.56
C ASP A 191 -29.14 -23.22 1.69
N PHE A 192 -28.11 -23.94 2.19
CA PHE A 192 -27.58 -25.17 1.56
C PHE A 192 -28.17 -26.47 2.14
N GLY A 193 -29.13 -26.36 3.08
CA GLY A 193 -29.72 -27.50 3.76
C GLY A 193 -28.90 -28.05 4.94
N VAL A 194 -27.93 -27.25 5.48
CA VAL A 194 -27.10 -27.64 6.64
C VAL A 194 -27.42 -26.72 7.82
N ASP A 195 -27.97 -27.24 8.89
CA ASP A 195 -28.34 -26.50 10.09
C ASP A 195 -27.34 -26.77 11.23
N PHE A 196 -26.66 -25.71 11.69
CA PHE A 196 -25.72 -25.75 12.82
C PHE A 196 -26.38 -25.28 14.14
N GLY A 197 -27.61 -24.74 14.10
CA GLY A 197 -28.20 -24.05 15.23
C GLY A 197 -27.49 -22.72 15.59
N LYS A 198 -27.87 -22.16 16.75
CA LYS A 198 -27.26 -20.89 17.19
C LYS A 198 -25.86 -21.12 17.76
N PRO A 199 -24.83 -20.32 17.33
CA PRO A 199 -23.49 -20.48 17.83
C PRO A 199 -23.40 -20.10 19.32
N LYS A 200 -22.66 -20.90 20.10
CA LYS A 200 -22.27 -20.56 21.48
C LYS A 200 -20.90 -19.94 21.51
N ILE A 201 -20.84 -18.65 21.80
CA ILE A 201 -19.58 -17.90 21.87
C ILE A 201 -19.00 -18.00 23.28
N THR A 202 -17.75 -18.48 23.40
CA THR A 202 -16.96 -18.45 24.65
C THR A 202 -15.91 -17.37 24.49
N LEU A 203 -16.17 -16.19 25.07
CA LEU A 203 -15.37 -14.99 24.86
C LEU A 203 -13.89 -15.19 25.25
N ASP A 204 -13.62 -15.87 26.37
CA ASP A 204 -12.26 -16.16 26.83
C ASP A 204 -11.46 -16.98 25.80
N LYS A 205 -12.09 -18.02 25.22
CA LYS A 205 -11.46 -18.84 24.16
C LYS A 205 -11.20 -18.04 22.88
N LEU A 206 -12.08 -17.10 22.54
CA LEU A 206 -11.88 -16.22 21.38
C LEU A 206 -10.70 -15.27 21.62
N ARG A 207 -10.57 -14.72 22.83
CA ARG A 207 -9.39 -13.94 23.23
C ARG A 207 -8.11 -14.76 23.20
N GLU A 208 -8.11 -15.94 23.80
CA GLU A 208 -6.97 -16.87 23.78
C GLU A 208 -6.54 -17.21 22.35
N TYR A 209 -7.50 -17.46 21.44
CA TYR A 209 -7.19 -17.69 20.02
C TYR A 209 -6.49 -16.48 19.40
N LYS A 210 -7.03 -15.27 19.57
CA LYS A 210 -6.46 -14.03 19.09
C LYS A 210 -5.04 -13.82 19.65
N GLU A 211 -4.84 -13.97 20.96
CA GLU A 211 -3.53 -13.84 21.61
C GLU A 211 -2.53 -14.88 21.12
N LYS A 212 -2.97 -16.12 20.87
CA LYS A 212 -2.12 -17.17 20.30
C LYS A 212 -1.62 -16.81 18.90
N VAL A 213 -2.49 -16.22 18.06
CA VAL A 213 -2.10 -15.76 16.73
C VAL A 213 -1.05 -14.65 16.82
N VAL A 214 -1.29 -13.64 17.65
CA VAL A 214 -0.35 -12.52 17.90
C VAL A 214 0.97 -13.07 18.46
N GLY A 215 0.93 -13.91 19.49
CA GLY A 215 2.11 -14.47 20.14
C GLY A 215 2.97 -15.32 19.21
N LYS A 216 2.36 -16.06 18.29
CA LYS A 216 3.10 -16.85 17.29
C LYS A 216 3.91 -15.93 16.35
N LEU A 217 3.32 -14.82 15.90
CA LEU A 217 4.00 -13.89 14.99
C LEU A 217 5.07 -13.05 15.71
N THR A 218 4.76 -12.50 16.88
CA THR A 218 5.72 -11.69 17.64
C THR A 218 6.89 -12.53 18.15
N GLY A 219 6.65 -13.79 18.56
CA GLY A 219 7.70 -14.76 18.90
C GLY A 219 8.59 -15.12 17.72
N GLY A 220 8.00 -15.24 16.52
CA GLY A 220 8.74 -15.41 15.27
C GLY A 220 9.67 -14.23 14.98
N LEU A 221 9.20 -12.99 15.16
CA LEU A 221 10.04 -11.79 15.00
C LEU A 221 11.21 -11.75 15.98
N ALA A 222 10.98 -12.08 17.27
CA ALA A 222 12.04 -12.14 18.26
C ALA A 222 13.13 -13.18 17.90
N SER A 223 12.71 -14.35 17.40
CA SER A 223 13.62 -15.38 16.89
C SER A 223 14.43 -14.88 15.69
N MET A 224 13.77 -14.24 14.71
CA MET A 224 14.44 -13.70 13.51
C MET A 224 15.42 -12.56 13.84
N ALA A 225 15.10 -11.71 14.80
CA ALA A 225 16.03 -10.67 15.31
C ALA A 225 17.30 -11.29 15.90
N LYS A 226 17.13 -12.33 16.75
CA LYS A 226 18.24 -13.06 17.34
C LYS A 226 19.13 -13.74 16.28
N GLN A 227 18.53 -14.42 15.30
CA GLN A 227 19.27 -15.10 14.22
C GLN A 227 20.12 -14.11 13.40
N ARG A 228 19.62 -12.89 13.16
CA ARG A 228 20.31 -11.80 12.44
C ARG A 228 21.24 -10.98 13.34
N LYS A 229 21.35 -11.33 14.62
CA LYS A 229 22.15 -10.58 15.60
C LYS A 229 21.72 -9.10 15.75
N VAL A 230 20.46 -8.79 15.46
CA VAL A 230 19.89 -7.48 15.73
C VAL A 230 19.74 -7.31 17.24
N ARG A 231 20.39 -6.29 17.79
CA ARG A 231 20.27 -5.95 19.21
C ARG A 231 18.95 -5.25 19.45
N THR A 232 18.07 -5.83 20.27
CA THR A 232 16.78 -5.22 20.63
C THR A 232 16.88 -4.51 21.95
N VAL A 233 16.43 -3.25 22.01
CA VAL A 233 16.41 -2.42 23.22
C VAL A 233 14.98 -2.00 23.51
N THR A 234 14.49 -2.30 24.72
CA THR A 234 13.14 -1.92 25.14
C THR A 234 13.18 -0.59 25.88
N GLY A 235 12.46 0.41 25.40
CA GLY A 235 12.37 1.73 26.02
C GLY A 235 11.78 2.79 25.09
N VAL A 236 11.46 3.92 25.67
CA VAL A 236 11.01 5.10 24.94
C VAL A 236 12.23 5.93 24.55
N ALA A 237 12.50 6.06 23.24
CA ALA A 237 13.66 6.80 22.78
C ALA A 237 13.28 8.15 22.17
N SER A 238 14.15 9.14 22.40
CA SER A 238 14.03 10.49 21.85
C SER A 238 15.40 10.98 21.40
N PHE A 239 15.46 11.74 20.30
CA PHE A 239 16.67 12.40 19.87
C PHE A 239 17.14 13.40 20.94
N VAL A 240 18.43 13.43 21.19
CA VAL A 240 19.12 14.46 21.99
C VAL A 240 20.14 15.24 21.15
N SER A 241 20.58 14.68 20.03
CA SER A 241 21.39 15.33 19.00
C SER A 241 21.17 14.63 17.64
N PRO A 242 21.76 15.10 16.52
CA PRO A 242 21.63 14.43 15.21
C PRO A 242 22.14 12.98 15.18
N ASN A 243 23.01 12.58 16.10
CA ASN A 243 23.62 11.25 16.14
C ASN A 243 23.41 10.51 17.46
N GLU A 244 22.54 11.03 18.35
CA GLU A 244 22.33 10.44 19.67
C GLU A 244 20.84 10.35 20.02
N LEU A 245 20.46 9.19 20.58
CA LEU A 245 19.16 8.91 21.18
C LEU A 245 19.32 8.66 22.69
N GLU A 246 18.44 9.28 23.46
CA GLU A 246 18.23 8.92 24.87
C GLU A 246 17.09 7.90 24.94
N ILE A 247 17.33 6.76 25.60
CA ILE A 247 16.37 5.66 25.75
C ILE A 247 16.01 5.54 27.23
N VAL A 248 14.73 5.72 27.54
CA VAL A 248 14.22 5.55 28.91
C VAL A 248 13.53 4.20 29.02
N GLY A 249 14.11 3.31 29.79
CA GLY A 249 13.57 1.98 30.08
C GLY A 249 12.34 2.02 31.00
N ALA A 250 11.61 0.92 31.10
CA ALA A 250 10.45 0.80 31.97
C ALA A 250 10.81 0.91 33.47
N ASP A 251 12.07 0.65 33.83
CA ASP A 251 12.63 0.82 35.19
C ASP A 251 13.08 2.27 35.47
N GLY A 252 12.85 3.19 34.53
CA GLY A 252 13.24 4.60 34.62
C GLY A 252 14.73 4.86 34.36
N LYS A 253 15.53 3.85 34.08
CA LYS A 253 16.94 4.04 33.73
C LYS A 253 17.06 4.59 32.33
N THR A 254 18.00 5.50 32.16
CA THR A 254 18.31 6.15 30.89
C THR A 254 19.60 5.60 30.31
N GLN A 255 19.59 5.29 29.03
CA GLN A 255 20.76 4.90 28.25
C GLN A 255 20.97 5.88 27.10
N LEU A 256 22.21 6.22 26.80
CA LEU A 256 22.60 7.02 25.63
C LEU A 256 23.06 6.09 24.51
N LEU A 257 22.41 6.17 23.35
CA LEU A 257 22.78 5.43 22.15
C LEU A 257 23.32 6.39 21.10
N ARG A 258 24.50 6.07 20.53
CA ARG A 258 25.14 6.79 19.43
C ARG A 258 25.10 5.95 18.16
N PHE A 259 24.82 6.58 17.01
CA PHE A 259 24.64 5.90 15.73
C PHE A 259 25.27 6.66 14.56
N GLU A 260 25.58 5.92 13.48
CA GLU A 260 25.98 6.50 12.20
C GLU A 260 24.75 6.82 11.33
N HIS A 261 23.77 5.91 11.26
CA HIS A 261 22.50 6.06 10.52
C HIS A 261 21.30 5.75 11.41
N CYS A 262 20.20 6.46 11.19
CA CYS A 262 18.94 6.22 11.89
C CYS A 262 17.78 6.07 10.90
N ILE A 263 16.92 5.06 11.12
CA ILE A 263 15.63 4.93 10.44
C ILE A 263 14.52 5.15 11.46
N VAL A 264 13.79 6.24 11.32
CA VAL A 264 12.64 6.59 12.17
C VAL A 264 11.40 5.84 11.68
N ALA A 265 10.97 4.83 12.44
CA ALA A 265 9.78 4.01 12.20
C ALA A 265 8.77 4.12 13.34
N ALA A 266 8.64 5.32 13.93
CA ALA A 266 7.88 5.55 15.16
C ALA A 266 6.34 5.57 14.96
N GLY A 267 5.86 5.40 13.72
CA GLY A 267 4.47 5.13 13.39
C GLY A 267 3.48 6.22 13.77
N SER A 268 2.27 5.79 14.12
CA SER A 268 1.14 6.65 14.46
C SER A 268 0.39 6.12 15.68
N GLN A 269 -0.57 6.92 16.16
CA GLN A 269 -1.48 6.57 17.25
C GLN A 269 -2.93 6.91 16.88
N ALA A 270 -3.92 6.31 17.55
CA ALA A 270 -5.31 6.66 17.40
C ALA A 270 -5.54 8.14 17.78
N VAL A 271 -6.40 8.82 17.01
CA VAL A 271 -6.82 10.19 17.32
C VAL A 271 -7.77 10.17 18.50
N LYS A 272 -7.46 10.94 19.54
CA LYS A 272 -8.33 11.16 20.69
C LYS A 272 -9.06 12.48 20.56
N LEU A 273 -10.38 12.41 20.38
CA LEU A 273 -11.22 13.61 20.34
C LEU A 273 -11.32 14.24 21.73
N PRO A 274 -11.16 15.56 21.89
CA PRO A 274 -11.08 16.20 23.21
C PRO A 274 -12.42 16.23 23.97
N ASN A 275 -13.54 16.07 23.27
CA ASN A 275 -14.88 16.05 23.86
C ASN A 275 -15.32 14.66 24.38
N PHE A 276 -14.42 13.66 24.37
CA PHE A 276 -14.70 12.33 24.90
C PHE A 276 -14.02 12.12 26.26
N PRO A 277 -14.71 11.50 27.25
CA PRO A 277 -14.15 11.21 28.58
C PRO A 277 -13.25 9.96 28.51
N TRP A 278 -11.99 10.13 28.12
CA TRP A 278 -11.00 9.05 27.91
C TRP A 278 -10.53 8.37 29.20
N ASP A 279 -10.88 8.86 30.35
CA ASP A 279 -10.69 8.25 31.68
C ASP A 279 -11.75 7.16 31.98
N ASP A 280 -12.86 7.15 31.25
CA ASP A 280 -13.88 6.09 31.34
C ASP A 280 -13.54 4.95 30.37
N LYS A 281 -13.33 3.73 30.89
CA LYS A 281 -12.97 2.54 30.12
C LYS A 281 -14.03 2.09 29.11
N ARG A 282 -15.24 2.66 29.13
CA ARG A 282 -16.30 2.38 28.15
C ARG A 282 -16.14 3.21 26.89
N VAL A 283 -15.30 4.26 26.92
CA VAL A 283 -14.84 4.99 25.75
C VAL A 283 -13.53 4.38 25.28
N MET A 284 -13.57 3.77 24.13
CA MET A 284 -12.52 2.92 23.58
C MET A 284 -11.87 3.56 22.35
N ASP A 285 -10.58 3.40 22.18
CA ASP A 285 -9.94 3.45 20.87
C ASP A 285 -9.88 2.04 20.23
N SER A 286 -9.24 1.92 19.06
CA SER A 286 -9.14 0.64 18.37
C SER A 286 -8.34 -0.41 19.15
N THR A 287 -7.38 0.00 19.97
CA THR A 287 -6.61 -0.90 20.83
C THR A 287 -7.50 -1.54 21.89
N ASP A 288 -8.29 -0.71 22.58
CA ASP A 288 -9.22 -1.15 23.63
C ASP A 288 -10.29 -2.07 23.05
N ALA A 289 -10.81 -1.75 21.85
CA ALA A 289 -11.82 -2.59 21.18
C ALA A 289 -11.27 -3.98 20.82
N LEU A 290 -9.99 -4.09 20.45
CA LEU A 290 -9.34 -5.36 20.12
C LEU A 290 -8.98 -6.20 21.34
N GLU A 291 -8.96 -5.63 22.56
CA GLU A 291 -8.86 -6.41 23.78
C GLU A 291 -10.06 -7.33 23.98
N LEU A 292 -11.22 -6.93 23.45
CA LEU A 292 -12.48 -7.71 23.49
C LEU A 292 -12.83 -8.13 24.92
N GLN A 293 -12.85 -7.16 25.85
CA GLN A 293 -13.10 -7.43 27.28
C GLN A 293 -14.50 -7.99 27.53
N GLU A 294 -15.49 -7.52 26.77
CA GLU A 294 -16.88 -7.98 26.81
C GLU A 294 -17.55 -7.80 25.43
N ILE A 295 -18.73 -8.40 25.26
CA ILE A 295 -19.63 -8.13 24.15
C ILE A 295 -20.73 -7.19 24.67
N PRO A 296 -20.65 -5.87 24.40
CA PRO A 296 -21.65 -4.91 24.87
C PRO A 296 -23.00 -5.19 24.17
N LYS A 297 -24.12 -4.93 24.85
CA LYS A 297 -25.44 -5.03 24.21
C LYS A 297 -25.61 -3.96 23.13
N THR A 298 -25.12 -2.73 23.42
CA THR A 298 -25.14 -1.60 22.50
C THR A 298 -23.77 -0.99 22.34
N LEU A 299 -23.32 -0.82 21.09
CA LEU A 299 -22.05 -0.23 20.74
C LEU A 299 -22.25 0.92 19.76
N LEU A 300 -21.75 2.10 20.11
CA LEU A 300 -21.57 3.19 19.15
C LEU A 300 -20.17 3.14 18.56
N VAL A 301 -20.07 3.21 17.24
CA VAL A 301 -18.83 3.40 16.49
C VAL A 301 -18.82 4.79 15.89
N VAL A 302 -17.90 5.64 16.32
CA VAL A 302 -17.67 6.98 15.80
C VAL A 302 -16.54 6.92 14.78
N GLY A 303 -16.91 7.07 13.50
CA GLY A 303 -16.05 6.96 12.33
C GLY A 303 -16.37 5.75 11.46
N GLY A 304 -16.85 6.02 10.25
CA GLY A 304 -17.19 5.03 9.21
C GLY A 304 -16.02 4.68 8.27
N GLY A 305 -14.77 4.84 8.74
CA GLY A 305 -13.57 4.39 8.04
C GLY A 305 -13.32 2.89 8.23
N ILE A 306 -12.23 2.37 7.64
CA ILE A 306 -11.88 0.94 7.63
C ILE A 306 -11.91 0.34 9.04
N ILE A 307 -11.19 0.95 10.00
CA ILE A 307 -11.07 0.41 11.37
C ILE A 307 -12.43 0.35 12.06
N GLY A 308 -13.23 1.42 11.96
CA GLY A 308 -14.57 1.47 12.57
C GLY A 308 -15.49 0.40 12.01
N LEU A 309 -15.49 0.20 10.69
CA LEU A 309 -16.35 -0.78 10.02
C LEU A 309 -15.89 -2.23 10.23
N GLU A 310 -14.59 -2.47 10.34
CA GLU A 310 -14.07 -3.79 10.73
C GLU A 310 -14.54 -4.16 12.14
N MET A 311 -14.46 -3.23 13.10
CA MET A 311 -14.94 -3.48 14.46
C MET A 311 -16.46 -3.58 14.52
N ALA A 312 -17.19 -2.77 13.76
CA ALA A 312 -18.65 -2.90 13.62
C ALA A 312 -19.04 -4.29 13.13
N THR A 313 -18.32 -4.83 12.13
CA THR A 313 -18.52 -6.21 11.62
C THR A 313 -18.27 -7.25 12.71
N VAL A 314 -17.16 -7.14 13.44
CA VAL A 314 -16.83 -8.09 14.53
C VAL A 314 -17.89 -8.06 15.63
N TYR A 315 -18.18 -6.88 16.19
CA TYR A 315 -19.11 -6.79 17.33
C TYR A 315 -20.55 -7.13 16.95
N SER A 316 -20.98 -6.77 15.72
CA SER A 316 -22.30 -7.19 15.21
C SER A 316 -22.41 -8.70 15.10
N ALA A 317 -21.40 -9.38 14.53
CA ALA A 317 -21.38 -10.85 14.43
C ALA A 317 -21.37 -11.53 15.81
N LEU A 318 -20.75 -10.89 16.82
CA LEU A 318 -20.76 -11.37 18.20
C LEU A 318 -22.08 -11.11 18.93
N GLY A 319 -23.00 -10.32 18.38
CA GLY A 319 -24.35 -10.09 18.91
C GLY A 319 -24.61 -8.73 19.51
N SER A 320 -23.69 -7.76 19.38
CA SER A 320 -23.95 -6.36 19.77
C SER A 320 -24.87 -5.67 18.79
N LYS A 321 -25.81 -4.83 19.30
CA LYS A 321 -26.51 -3.85 18.48
C LYS A 321 -25.56 -2.69 18.21
N VAL A 322 -25.13 -2.54 16.95
CA VAL A 322 -24.11 -1.55 16.55
C VAL A 322 -24.75 -0.38 15.83
N THR A 323 -24.37 0.84 16.23
CA THR A 323 -24.69 2.08 15.54
C THR A 323 -23.38 2.70 15.08
N VAL A 324 -23.28 3.06 13.79
CA VAL A 324 -22.12 3.74 13.19
C VAL A 324 -22.53 5.18 12.86
N VAL A 325 -21.73 6.15 13.29
CA VAL A 325 -21.88 7.56 12.90
C VAL A 325 -20.65 8.00 12.11
N GLU A 326 -20.88 8.64 10.96
CA GLU A 326 -19.83 9.15 10.08
C GLU A 326 -20.09 10.63 9.76
N PHE A 327 -19.06 11.46 9.90
CA PHE A 327 -19.12 12.88 9.62
C PHE A 327 -19.30 13.18 8.12
N MET A 328 -18.69 12.35 7.28
CA MET A 328 -18.75 12.50 5.82
C MET A 328 -20.10 12.01 5.25
N ASP A 329 -20.32 12.28 3.97
CA ASP A 329 -21.53 11.85 3.23
C ASP A 329 -21.48 10.41 2.73
N GLN A 330 -20.39 9.67 3.05
CA GLN A 330 -20.24 8.24 2.73
C GLN A 330 -19.35 7.53 3.73
N LEU A 331 -19.49 6.21 3.84
CA LEU A 331 -18.53 5.33 4.49
C LEU A 331 -17.25 5.22 3.64
N MET A 332 -16.09 4.99 4.28
CA MET A 332 -14.79 4.83 3.60
C MET A 332 -14.53 5.91 2.54
N PRO A 333 -14.36 7.19 2.92
CA PRO A 333 -14.27 8.30 1.96
C PRO A 333 -13.11 8.21 0.96
N GLY A 334 -12.19 7.27 1.13
CA GLY A 334 -11.11 6.99 0.16
C GLY A 334 -11.47 6.01 -0.95
N ALA A 335 -12.64 5.35 -0.88
CA ALA A 335 -13.12 4.40 -1.88
C ALA A 335 -14.24 5.01 -2.73
N ASP A 336 -14.41 4.54 -3.96
CA ASP A 336 -15.56 4.94 -4.79
C ASP A 336 -16.89 4.51 -4.15
N LYS A 337 -17.95 5.30 -4.30
CA LYS A 337 -19.26 5.08 -3.67
C LYS A 337 -19.90 3.74 -4.02
N ASP A 338 -19.70 3.28 -5.26
CA ASP A 338 -20.24 2.02 -5.74
C ASP A 338 -19.61 0.79 -5.04
N LEU A 339 -18.30 0.86 -4.71
CA LEU A 339 -17.62 -0.17 -3.95
C LEU A 339 -18.16 -0.32 -2.52
N VAL A 340 -18.55 0.79 -1.93
CA VAL A 340 -19.04 0.82 -0.54
C VAL A 340 -20.48 0.35 -0.41
N LYS A 341 -21.28 0.47 -1.48
CA LYS A 341 -22.70 0.17 -1.46
C LYS A 341 -23.02 -1.28 -1.05
N PRO A 342 -22.39 -2.35 -1.60
CA PRO A 342 -22.67 -3.73 -1.18
C PRO A 342 -22.43 -3.96 0.32
N LEU A 343 -21.37 -3.36 0.88
CA LEU A 343 -21.12 -3.41 2.32
C LEU A 343 -22.21 -2.68 3.12
N ALA A 344 -22.58 -1.47 2.72
CA ALA A 344 -23.63 -0.71 3.41
C ALA A 344 -24.96 -1.45 3.42
N ASP A 345 -25.33 -2.08 2.29
CA ASP A 345 -26.55 -2.89 2.17
C ASP A 345 -26.51 -4.13 3.08
N ARG A 346 -25.34 -4.77 3.20
CA ARG A 346 -25.16 -5.93 4.08
C ARG A 346 -25.19 -5.53 5.56
N LEU A 347 -24.50 -4.48 5.96
CA LEU A 347 -24.54 -3.96 7.33
C LEU A 347 -25.98 -3.65 7.76
N LYS A 348 -26.77 -3.02 6.87
CA LYS A 348 -28.18 -2.76 7.11
C LYS A 348 -28.98 -4.07 7.30
N LYS A 349 -28.75 -5.10 6.48
CA LYS A 349 -29.41 -6.41 6.63
C LYS A 349 -29.04 -7.10 7.94
N GLN A 350 -27.82 -6.89 8.45
CA GLN A 350 -27.34 -7.39 9.73
C GLN A 350 -27.83 -6.56 10.93
N GLY A 351 -28.62 -5.50 10.70
CA GLY A 351 -29.17 -4.65 11.75
C GLY A 351 -28.20 -3.59 12.29
N VAL A 352 -27.11 -3.34 11.60
CA VAL A 352 -26.20 -2.22 11.91
C VAL A 352 -26.83 -0.92 11.41
N GLU A 353 -27.02 0.02 12.32
CA GLU A 353 -27.54 1.35 12.00
C GLU A 353 -26.40 2.26 11.54
N VAL A 354 -26.52 2.88 10.37
CA VAL A 354 -25.49 3.79 9.83
C VAL A 354 -26.08 5.17 9.61
N HIS A 355 -25.45 6.18 10.21
CA HIS A 355 -25.86 7.58 10.11
C HIS A 355 -24.68 8.41 9.56
N LEU A 356 -24.81 8.81 8.30
CA LEU A 356 -23.86 9.68 7.61
C LEU A 356 -24.13 11.14 7.97
N LYS A 357 -23.20 12.04 7.66
CA LYS A 357 -23.27 13.47 7.97
C LYS A 357 -23.64 13.77 9.43
N THR A 358 -23.14 12.91 10.33
CA THR A 358 -23.48 12.95 11.75
C THR A 358 -22.22 13.05 12.60
N LYS A 359 -22.19 14.05 13.50
CA LYS A 359 -21.09 14.33 14.42
C LYS A 359 -21.53 14.03 15.85
N ALA A 360 -20.66 13.32 16.61
CA ALA A 360 -20.81 13.22 18.06
C ALA A 360 -20.27 14.50 18.70
N SER A 361 -21.14 15.29 19.33
CA SER A 361 -20.81 16.63 19.85
C SER A 361 -20.56 16.65 21.36
N GLU A 362 -21.43 16.09 22.16
CA GLU A 362 -21.26 15.99 23.61
C GLU A 362 -21.31 14.55 24.06
N VAL A 363 -20.39 14.16 24.95
CA VAL A 363 -20.29 12.78 25.47
C VAL A 363 -20.21 12.83 27.00
N LYS A 364 -21.16 12.14 27.64
CA LYS A 364 -21.24 12.05 29.10
C LYS A 364 -21.28 10.59 29.54
N ALA A 365 -20.36 10.21 30.42
CA ALA A 365 -20.37 8.92 31.04
C ALA A 365 -20.96 8.97 32.45
N ASP A 366 -21.92 8.10 32.75
CA ASP A 366 -22.53 7.96 34.07
C ASP A 366 -22.76 6.49 34.42
N LYS A 367 -23.45 6.19 35.51
CA LYS A 367 -23.75 4.83 35.96
C LYS A 367 -24.61 4.02 34.98
N LYS A 368 -25.35 4.69 34.08
CA LYS A 368 -26.26 4.06 33.12
C LYS A 368 -25.56 3.67 31.80
N GLY A 369 -24.46 4.35 31.48
CA GLY A 369 -23.76 4.13 30.22
C GLY A 369 -22.99 5.36 29.76
N VAL A 370 -22.71 5.42 28.46
CA VAL A 370 -22.10 6.59 27.80
C VAL A 370 -23.17 7.24 26.92
N THR A 371 -23.66 8.40 27.32
CA THR A 371 -24.67 9.17 26.58
C THR A 371 -23.96 10.09 25.59
N VAL A 372 -24.33 9.96 24.31
CA VAL A 372 -23.77 10.76 23.21
C VAL A 372 -24.88 11.63 22.60
N THR A 373 -24.62 12.91 22.47
CA THR A 373 -25.44 13.86 21.73
C THR A 373 -24.88 14.02 20.32
N PHE A 374 -25.76 14.13 19.35
CA PHE A 374 -25.37 14.20 17.93
C PHE A 374 -25.77 15.53 17.32
N GLU A 375 -24.96 16.00 16.39
CA GLU A 375 -25.22 17.16 15.53
C GLU A 375 -25.12 16.75 14.08
N ALA A 376 -25.86 17.41 13.20
CA ALA A 376 -25.67 17.29 11.77
C ALA A 376 -24.29 17.87 11.38
N ALA A 377 -23.60 17.26 10.42
CA ALA A 377 -22.33 17.78 9.90
C ALA A 377 -22.50 19.14 9.20
N THR A 378 -23.68 19.39 8.65
CA THR A 378 -24.05 20.69 8.05
C THR A 378 -24.78 21.53 9.07
N ALA A 379 -24.31 22.74 9.31
CA ALA A 379 -24.94 23.67 10.24
C ALA A 379 -26.37 24.00 9.79
N GLY A 380 -27.32 23.94 10.74
CA GLY A 380 -28.73 24.23 10.49
C GLY A 380 -29.59 23.03 10.06
N GLU A 381 -28.99 21.87 9.80
CA GLU A 381 -29.75 20.63 9.57
C GLU A 381 -30.10 19.96 10.92
N THR A 382 -31.18 19.16 10.91
CA THR A 382 -31.57 18.37 12.08
C THR A 382 -30.67 17.11 12.15
N PRO A 383 -30.11 16.74 13.32
CA PRO A 383 -29.33 15.55 13.46
C PRO A 383 -30.18 14.29 13.21
N ALA A 384 -29.57 13.30 12.56
CA ALA A 384 -30.25 12.05 12.25
C ALA A 384 -30.58 11.18 13.48
N LEU A 385 -29.94 11.47 14.62
CA LEU A 385 -30.07 10.76 15.88
C LEU A 385 -30.36 11.71 17.04
N ALA A 386 -31.27 11.30 17.92
CA ALA A 386 -31.43 11.91 19.25
C ALA A 386 -30.28 11.46 20.17
N ALA A 387 -30.07 12.23 21.26
CA ALA A 387 -29.12 11.81 22.30
C ALA A 387 -29.44 10.40 22.80
N THR A 388 -28.43 9.50 22.74
CA THR A 388 -28.62 8.08 23.02
C THR A 388 -27.52 7.57 23.96
N THR A 389 -27.90 6.65 24.85
CA THR A 389 -26.97 6.00 25.80
C THR A 389 -26.55 4.63 25.28
N TYR A 390 -25.24 4.37 25.27
CA TYR A 390 -24.63 3.12 24.84
C TYR A 390 -23.85 2.48 25.99
N ASP A 391 -23.72 1.16 25.95
CA ASP A 391 -22.87 0.44 26.92
C ASP A 391 -21.40 0.77 26.69
N ARG A 392 -20.98 0.86 25.40
CA ARG A 392 -19.63 1.26 25.00
C ARG A 392 -19.62 2.14 23.76
N VAL A 393 -18.57 2.94 23.63
CA VAL A 393 -18.34 3.83 22.48
C VAL A 393 -16.93 3.61 21.95
N LEU A 394 -16.81 3.27 20.68
CA LEU A 394 -15.53 3.19 19.96
C LEU A 394 -15.31 4.46 19.14
N VAL A 395 -14.18 5.11 19.31
CA VAL A 395 -13.75 6.25 18.50
C VAL A 395 -12.67 5.82 17.51
N ALA A 396 -13.01 5.80 16.22
CA ALA A 396 -12.17 5.34 15.11
C ALA A 396 -12.08 6.36 13.97
N VAL A 397 -11.77 7.63 14.33
CA VAL A 397 -11.78 8.79 13.42
C VAL A 397 -10.44 9.08 12.76
N GLY A 398 -9.53 8.12 12.76
CA GLY A 398 -8.24 8.24 12.11
C GLY A 398 -7.04 8.10 13.05
N ARG A 399 -5.85 8.34 12.50
CA ARG A 399 -4.57 8.20 13.19
C ARG A 399 -3.73 9.47 13.05
N ALA A 400 -2.90 9.75 14.05
CA ALA A 400 -1.98 10.88 14.08
C ALA A 400 -0.52 10.37 14.12
N PRO A 401 0.38 10.90 13.26
CA PRO A 401 1.78 10.49 13.24
C PRO A 401 2.53 10.96 14.50
N ASN A 402 3.55 10.22 14.89
CA ASN A 402 4.28 10.46 16.15
C ASN A 402 5.51 11.39 16.01
N GLY A 403 5.69 12.10 14.89
CA GLY A 403 6.89 12.93 14.64
C GLY A 403 7.18 13.99 15.70
N LYS A 404 6.14 14.55 16.33
CA LYS A 404 6.30 15.53 17.42
C LYS A 404 6.69 14.92 18.78
N LYS A 405 6.79 13.58 18.88
CA LYS A 405 6.99 12.88 20.16
C LYS A 405 8.38 12.31 20.37
N ILE A 406 9.25 12.43 19.38
CA ILE A 406 10.56 11.76 19.33
C ILE A 406 11.74 12.73 19.51
N GLY A 407 11.49 14.01 19.87
CA GLY A 407 12.55 15.02 19.97
C GLY A 407 13.21 15.33 18.63
N ALA A 408 12.46 15.26 17.53
CA ALA A 408 12.95 15.44 16.15
C ALA A 408 13.65 16.78 15.93
N ASP A 409 13.20 17.84 16.62
CA ASP A 409 13.79 19.18 16.63
C ASP A 409 15.24 19.17 17.10
N LYS A 410 15.60 18.36 18.10
CA LYS A 410 16.95 18.24 18.61
C LYS A 410 17.92 17.62 17.60
N ALA A 411 17.40 16.79 16.69
CA ALA A 411 18.18 16.24 15.58
C ALA A 411 18.18 17.15 14.35
N GLY A 412 17.44 18.27 14.34
CA GLY A 412 17.28 19.13 13.17
C GLY A 412 16.31 18.58 12.12
N ILE A 413 15.48 17.62 12.48
CA ILE A 413 14.51 16.98 11.56
C ILE A 413 13.28 17.86 11.41
N ASN A 414 12.87 18.11 10.17
CA ASN A 414 11.63 18.80 9.86
C ASN A 414 10.42 17.95 10.23
N VAL A 415 9.48 18.55 10.97
CA VAL A 415 8.19 17.93 11.29
C VAL A 415 7.07 18.89 10.93
N THR A 416 6.12 18.44 10.12
CA THR A 416 4.97 19.26 9.74
C THR A 416 4.07 19.56 10.93
N GLU A 417 3.16 20.53 10.80
CA GLU A 417 2.15 20.83 11.84
C GLU A 417 1.30 19.60 12.20
N ARG A 418 1.04 18.73 11.24
CA ARG A 418 0.30 17.49 11.43
C ARG A 418 1.12 16.36 12.06
N GLY A 419 2.44 16.54 12.26
CA GLY A 419 3.34 15.56 12.87
C GLY A 419 4.01 14.59 11.90
N PHE A 420 3.93 14.81 10.58
CA PHE A 420 4.65 14.03 9.58
C PHE A 420 6.09 14.50 9.42
N ILE A 421 6.98 13.58 9.07
CA ILE A 421 8.36 13.84 8.69
C ILE A 421 8.47 13.72 7.17
N PRO A 422 8.71 14.82 6.42
CA PRO A 422 8.92 14.76 4.98
C PRO A 422 10.18 13.97 4.62
N VAL A 423 10.11 13.19 3.54
CA VAL A 423 11.23 12.41 3.02
C VAL A 423 11.31 12.53 1.50
N ASP A 424 12.50 12.31 0.95
CA ASP A 424 12.73 12.18 -0.48
C ASP A 424 12.39 10.76 -1.00
N ARG A 425 12.66 10.51 -2.29
CA ARG A 425 12.43 9.20 -2.91
C ARG A 425 13.34 8.09 -2.39
N GLN A 426 14.38 8.43 -1.64
CA GLN A 426 15.30 7.52 -0.95
C GLN A 426 14.96 7.33 0.53
N MET A 427 13.79 7.82 0.98
CA MET A 427 13.36 7.87 2.39
C MET A 427 14.25 8.72 3.29
N ARG A 428 15.11 9.59 2.75
CA ARG A 428 15.94 10.51 3.53
C ARG A 428 15.11 11.68 4.03
N THR A 429 15.33 12.06 5.27
CA THR A 429 14.82 13.32 5.81
C THR A 429 15.71 14.49 5.32
N ASN A 430 15.43 15.71 5.78
CA ASN A 430 16.33 16.85 5.57
C ASN A 430 17.69 16.69 6.28
N VAL A 431 17.86 15.68 7.15
CA VAL A 431 19.14 15.30 7.77
C VAL A 431 19.66 14.05 7.07
N PRO A 432 20.72 14.10 6.24
CA PRO A 432 21.05 13.08 5.24
C PRO A 432 21.27 11.66 5.74
N HIS A 433 21.68 11.46 7.00
CA HIS A 433 21.93 10.16 7.62
C HIS A 433 20.74 9.67 8.45
N ILE A 434 19.63 10.43 8.49
CA ILE A 434 18.40 10.08 9.15
C ILE A 434 17.30 9.88 8.11
N PHE A 435 16.73 8.70 8.12
CA PHE A 435 15.62 8.27 7.28
C PHE A 435 14.32 8.21 8.08
N ALA A 436 13.18 8.27 7.43
CA ALA A 436 11.89 8.01 8.06
C ALA A 436 11.00 7.17 7.14
N ILE A 437 10.16 6.31 7.74
CA ILE A 437 9.33 5.33 7.03
C ILE A 437 7.98 5.10 7.72
N GLY A 438 7.00 4.62 6.96
CA GLY A 438 5.69 4.19 7.44
C GLY A 438 4.74 5.34 7.70
N ASP A 439 3.88 5.18 8.73
CA ASP A 439 2.81 6.15 9.03
C ASP A 439 3.33 7.57 9.31
N ILE A 440 4.58 7.67 9.76
CA ILE A 440 5.18 8.96 10.15
C ILE A 440 5.56 9.83 8.95
N VAL A 441 5.66 9.26 7.74
CA VAL A 441 6.06 10.01 6.53
C VAL A 441 4.89 10.47 5.68
N GLY A 442 3.71 9.86 5.83
CA GLY A 442 2.52 10.25 5.07
C GLY A 442 1.51 9.13 4.82
N ASN A 443 0.43 9.50 4.17
CA ASN A 443 -0.61 8.58 3.74
C ASN A 443 -0.18 7.80 2.46
N PRO A 444 -0.75 6.60 2.24
CA PRO A 444 -1.60 5.86 3.18
C PRO A 444 -0.81 5.28 4.35
N MET A 445 -1.42 5.24 5.55
CA MET A 445 -0.83 4.65 6.76
C MET A 445 -1.03 3.13 6.76
N LEU A 446 -0.22 2.41 5.95
CA LEU A 446 -0.37 0.99 5.68
C LEU A 446 0.91 0.21 5.98
N ALA A 447 0.76 -0.96 6.58
CA ALA A 447 1.87 -1.80 7.01
C ALA A 447 2.75 -2.26 5.82
N HIS A 448 2.14 -2.65 4.69
CA HIS A 448 2.87 -3.10 3.50
C HIS A 448 3.66 -1.95 2.83
N LYS A 449 3.13 -0.72 2.79
CA LYS A 449 3.90 0.47 2.39
C LYS A 449 5.14 0.63 3.26
N ALA A 450 4.96 0.62 4.59
CA ALA A 450 6.07 0.76 5.54
C ALA A 450 7.14 -0.33 5.38
N THR A 451 6.73 -1.57 5.05
CA THR A 451 7.65 -2.69 4.81
C THR A 451 8.55 -2.44 3.59
N HIS A 452 7.98 -1.95 2.48
CA HIS A 452 8.74 -1.61 1.27
C HIS A 452 9.65 -0.40 1.51
N GLU A 453 9.16 0.64 2.15
CA GLU A 453 9.96 1.81 2.55
C GLU A 453 11.13 1.41 3.48
N GLY A 454 10.88 0.46 4.40
CA GLY A 454 11.88 -0.03 5.34
C GLY A 454 13.05 -0.75 4.66
N LYS A 455 12.76 -1.60 3.66
CA LYS A 455 13.79 -2.25 2.84
C LYS A 455 14.60 -1.21 2.09
N LEU A 456 13.93 -0.28 1.41
CA LEU A 456 14.56 0.78 0.65
C LEU A 456 15.48 1.66 1.51
N ALA A 457 14.99 2.13 2.66
CA ALA A 457 15.79 2.96 3.57
C ALA A 457 17.06 2.24 4.06
N ALA A 458 16.94 0.94 4.40
CA ALA A 458 18.08 0.14 4.82
C ALA A 458 19.11 -0.05 3.70
N GLU A 459 18.66 -0.31 2.48
CA GLU A 459 19.50 -0.47 1.28
C GLU A 459 20.22 0.82 0.92
N VAL A 460 19.52 1.95 0.93
CA VAL A 460 20.13 3.27 0.69
C VAL A 460 21.13 3.65 1.78
N ALA A 461 20.83 3.34 3.05
CA ALA A 461 21.76 3.57 4.15
C ALA A 461 23.02 2.69 4.06
N ALA A 462 22.91 1.50 3.48
CA ALA A 462 24.04 0.62 3.16
C ALA A 462 24.84 1.05 1.92
N GLY A 463 24.43 2.11 1.22
CA GLY A 463 25.15 2.68 0.07
C GLY A 463 24.59 2.28 -1.31
N GLU A 464 23.47 1.52 -1.36
CA GLU A 464 22.85 1.18 -2.63
C GLU A 464 22.16 2.40 -3.28
N LYS A 465 22.28 2.52 -4.61
CA LYS A 465 21.66 3.59 -5.40
C LYS A 465 20.24 3.19 -5.81
N LYS A 466 19.31 3.20 -4.84
CA LYS A 466 17.90 2.85 -5.04
C LYS A 466 16.99 4.01 -4.68
N GLU A 467 15.80 4.00 -5.23
CA GLU A 467 14.73 4.94 -4.91
C GLU A 467 13.35 4.27 -4.97
N TRP A 468 12.32 4.95 -4.47
CA TRP A 468 10.95 4.48 -4.54
C TRP A 468 10.46 4.45 -5.99
N VAL A 469 10.10 3.27 -6.46
CA VAL A 469 9.66 3.02 -7.85
C VAL A 469 8.24 2.46 -7.96
N ALA A 470 7.65 1.97 -6.87
CA ALA A 470 6.29 1.42 -6.90
C ALA A 470 5.29 2.45 -7.44
N ARG A 471 4.46 2.03 -8.39
CA ARG A 471 3.45 2.87 -9.03
C ARG A 471 2.21 2.98 -8.16
N VAL A 472 1.86 1.92 -7.44
CA VAL A 472 0.61 1.82 -6.69
C VAL A 472 0.81 1.21 -5.31
N ILE A 473 -0.09 1.53 -4.40
CA ILE A 473 -0.17 0.97 -3.05
C ILE A 473 -1.61 0.48 -2.86
N PRO A 474 -1.86 -0.83 -2.70
CA PRO A 474 -3.20 -1.37 -2.53
C PRO A 474 -3.79 -1.00 -1.17
N SER A 475 -5.11 -0.85 -1.12
CA SER A 475 -5.90 -0.64 0.09
C SER A 475 -6.94 -1.73 0.23
N VAL A 476 -7.12 -2.24 1.45
CA VAL A 476 -8.09 -3.30 1.75
C VAL A 476 -8.80 -3.00 3.07
N ALA A 477 -10.13 -3.08 3.04
CA ALA A 477 -10.98 -3.18 4.22
C ALA A 477 -11.49 -4.62 4.34
N TYR A 478 -11.14 -5.29 5.44
CA TYR A 478 -11.48 -6.70 5.68
C TYR A 478 -12.86 -6.86 6.33
N THR A 479 -13.79 -6.04 5.88
CA THR A 479 -15.22 -6.14 6.23
C THR A 479 -15.86 -7.36 5.57
N ASN A 480 -17.15 -7.56 5.71
CA ASN A 480 -17.90 -8.62 5.04
C ASN A 480 -19.12 -8.03 4.28
N PRO A 481 -19.05 -7.88 2.92
CA PRO A 481 -17.94 -8.22 2.02
C PRO A 481 -16.68 -7.36 2.24
N GLU A 482 -15.52 -7.87 1.80
CA GLU A 482 -14.29 -7.09 1.75
C GLU A 482 -14.38 -6.04 0.63
N ILE A 483 -13.67 -4.92 0.82
CA ILE A 483 -13.50 -3.89 -0.21
C ILE A 483 -12.01 -3.67 -0.42
N ALA A 484 -11.55 -3.88 -1.64
CA ALA A 484 -10.15 -3.73 -2.01
C ALA A 484 -10.00 -2.86 -3.27
N TRP A 485 -9.03 -1.95 -3.28
CA TRP A 485 -8.76 -1.11 -4.45
C TRP A 485 -7.28 -0.75 -4.57
N VAL A 486 -6.86 -0.45 -5.78
CA VAL A 486 -5.47 -0.12 -6.12
C VAL A 486 -5.43 0.81 -7.32
N GLY A 487 -4.45 1.72 -7.34
CA GLY A 487 -4.29 2.70 -8.43
C GLY A 487 -5.33 3.81 -8.39
N VAL A 488 -5.70 4.33 -9.56
CA VAL A 488 -6.61 5.47 -9.72
C VAL A 488 -8.05 5.04 -9.49
N THR A 489 -8.81 5.78 -8.67
CA THR A 489 -10.26 5.60 -8.53
C THR A 489 -11.03 6.41 -9.57
N GLU A 490 -12.31 6.07 -9.83
CA GLU A 490 -13.18 6.88 -10.72
C GLU A 490 -13.30 8.33 -10.19
N THR A 491 -13.40 8.47 -8.86
CA THR A 491 -13.47 9.77 -8.20
C THR A 491 -12.22 10.60 -8.44
N GLU A 492 -11.03 10.00 -8.31
CA GLU A 492 -9.77 10.67 -8.58
C GLU A 492 -9.57 10.97 -10.07
N ALA A 493 -9.93 10.04 -10.96
CA ALA A 493 -9.86 10.25 -12.41
C ALA A 493 -10.68 11.48 -12.81
N LYS A 494 -11.91 11.57 -12.33
CA LYS A 494 -12.79 12.72 -12.56
C LYS A 494 -12.20 14.02 -12.01
N ALA A 495 -11.67 13.99 -10.78
CA ALA A 495 -11.07 15.18 -10.17
C ALA A 495 -9.81 15.67 -10.91
N LYS A 496 -9.04 14.75 -11.49
CA LYS A 496 -7.81 15.04 -12.27
C LYS A 496 -8.09 15.29 -13.76
N GLY A 497 -9.34 15.12 -14.23
CA GLY A 497 -9.71 15.26 -15.65
C GLY A 497 -9.10 14.19 -16.56
N LEU A 498 -8.80 13.00 -16.02
CA LEU A 498 -8.28 11.88 -16.79
C LEU A 498 -9.40 11.26 -17.65
N LYS A 499 -9.10 10.93 -18.89
CA LYS A 499 -9.98 10.17 -19.77
C LYS A 499 -9.80 8.69 -19.48
N VAL A 500 -10.81 8.07 -18.88
CA VAL A 500 -10.73 6.69 -18.45
C VAL A 500 -11.92 5.88 -18.92
N GLY A 501 -11.65 4.67 -19.39
CA GLY A 501 -12.64 3.63 -19.60
C GLY A 501 -12.80 2.80 -18.32
N VAL A 502 -14.05 2.54 -17.94
CA VAL A 502 -14.37 1.77 -16.73
C VAL A 502 -15.17 0.54 -17.11
N ALA A 503 -14.71 -0.61 -16.69
CA ALA A 503 -15.39 -1.89 -16.89
C ALA A 503 -15.72 -2.55 -15.55
N LYS A 504 -16.89 -3.19 -15.47
CA LYS A 504 -17.37 -3.87 -14.26
C LYS A 504 -17.96 -5.22 -14.61
N PHE A 505 -17.50 -6.25 -13.91
CA PHE A 505 -18.10 -7.57 -13.97
C PHE A 505 -18.84 -7.85 -12.64
N PRO A 506 -20.18 -7.99 -12.65
CA PRO A 506 -20.96 -8.26 -11.45
C PRO A 506 -20.80 -9.71 -11.01
N TRP A 507 -20.55 -9.95 -9.74
CA TRP A 507 -20.36 -11.31 -9.21
C TRP A 507 -21.63 -12.15 -9.25
N ALA A 508 -22.81 -11.53 -9.42
CA ALA A 508 -24.06 -12.25 -9.70
C ALA A 508 -24.03 -13.06 -11.00
N ALA A 509 -23.07 -12.78 -11.91
CA ALA A 509 -22.83 -13.55 -13.13
C ALA A 509 -21.65 -14.54 -12.99
N SER A 510 -20.95 -14.56 -11.85
CA SER A 510 -19.83 -15.49 -11.62
C SER A 510 -20.33 -16.84 -11.14
N GLY A 511 -19.99 -17.90 -11.89
CA GLY A 511 -20.33 -19.28 -11.49
C GLY A 511 -19.77 -19.66 -10.11
N ARG A 512 -18.56 -19.19 -9.78
CA ARG A 512 -17.97 -19.43 -8.45
C ARG A 512 -18.70 -18.69 -7.35
N ALA A 513 -19.01 -17.41 -7.56
CA ALA A 513 -19.73 -16.60 -6.56
C ALA A 513 -21.14 -17.15 -6.29
N ILE A 514 -21.84 -17.61 -7.34
CA ILE A 514 -23.14 -18.29 -7.24
C ILE A 514 -22.99 -19.58 -6.43
N GLY A 515 -21.99 -20.41 -6.76
CA GLY A 515 -21.76 -21.70 -6.11
C GLY A 515 -21.44 -21.62 -4.62
N ILE A 516 -20.87 -20.51 -4.15
CA ILE A 516 -20.60 -20.28 -2.71
C ILE A 516 -21.65 -19.39 -2.03
N GLY A 517 -22.73 -19.00 -2.73
CA GLY A 517 -23.79 -18.15 -2.18
C GLY A 517 -23.37 -16.69 -1.89
N ARG A 518 -22.30 -16.19 -2.52
CA ARG A 518 -21.72 -14.86 -2.23
C ARG A 518 -21.66 -14.03 -3.51
N THR A 519 -22.83 -13.64 -4.00
CA THR A 519 -23.01 -12.94 -5.28
C THR A 519 -22.99 -11.41 -5.16
N GLU A 520 -22.91 -10.90 -3.94
CA GLU A 520 -22.82 -9.47 -3.69
C GLU A 520 -21.47 -8.93 -4.13
N GLY A 521 -21.50 -7.85 -4.89
CA GLY A 521 -20.30 -7.16 -5.32
C GLY A 521 -19.97 -7.31 -6.79
N PHE A 522 -18.76 -6.91 -7.12
CA PHE A 522 -18.25 -6.87 -8.50
C PHE A 522 -16.73 -6.68 -8.52
N THR A 523 -16.13 -6.95 -9.66
CA THR A 523 -14.77 -6.54 -10.03
C THR A 523 -14.84 -5.37 -10.98
N LYS A 524 -14.03 -4.32 -10.75
CA LYS A 524 -13.96 -3.08 -11.54
C LYS A 524 -12.52 -2.85 -11.98
N LEU A 525 -12.31 -2.61 -13.28
CA LEU A 525 -11.04 -2.19 -13.85
C LEU A 525 -11.19 -0.80 -14.45
N ILE A 526 -10.12 -0.01 -14.37
CA ILE A 526 -10.05 1.35 -14.87
C ILE A 526 -8.83 1.43 -15.80
N PHE A 527 -9.10 1.77 -17.05
CA PHE A 527 -8.10 1.87 -18.10
C PHE A 527 -7.95 3.32 -18.57
N ASP A 528 -6.75 3.69 -18.94
CA ASP A 528 -6.49 4.91 -19.69
C ASP A 528 -7.02 4.75 -21.11
N GLU A 529 -7.89 5.68 -21.59
CA GLU A 529 -8.54 5.56 -22.90
C GLU A 529 -7.58 5.74 -24.09
N GLU A 530 -6.42 6.35 -23.88
CA GLU A 530 -5.44 6.59 -24.95
C GLU A 530 -4.49 5.40 -25.13
N THR A 531 -4.04 4.82 -24.01
CA THR A 531 -3.05 3.74 -24.02
C THR A 531 -3.65 2.36 -23.80
N HIS A 532 -4.93 2.26 -23.43
CA HIS A 532 -5.64 1.04 -23.03
C HIS A 532 -5.01 0.31 -21.82
N ARG A 533 -4.03 0.94 -21.16
CA ARG A 533 -3.35 0.36 -19.98
C ARG A 533 -4.17 0.49 -18.73
N ILE A 534 -4.11 -0.55 -17.93
CA ILE A 534 -4.75 -0.53 -16.61
C ILE A 534 -4.03 0.47 -15.70
N ILE A 535 -4.80 1.40 -15.11
CA ILE A 535 -4.31 2.42 -14.19
C ILE A 535 -4.96 2.36 -12.81
N GLY A 536 -6.01 1.57 -12.67
CA GLY A 536 -6.72 1.37 -11.42
C GLY A 536 -7.65 0.19 -11.47
N GLY A 537 -8.07 -0.28 -10.29
CA GLY A 537 -9.08 -1.29 -10.20
C GLY A 537 -9.48 -1.57 -8.76
N ALA A 538 -10.59 -2.26 -8.63
CA ALA A 538 -11.19 -2.53 -7.32
C ALA A 538 -12.05 -3.77 -7.35
N ILE A 539 -12.18 -4.39 -6.19
CA ILE A 539 -13.04 -5.56 -5.97
C ILE A 539 -13.84 -5.34 -4.69
N VAL A 540 -15.12 -5.62 -4.74
CA VAL A 540 -15.94 -5.78 -3.56
C VAL A 540 -16.56 -7.17 -3.57
N GLY A 541 -16.31 -7.95 -2.50
CA GLY A 541 -16.74 -9.33 -2.38
C GLY A 541 -15.91 -10.13 -1.39
N VAL A 542 -16.12 -11.43 -1.27
CA VAL A 542 -15.29 -12.30 -0.43
C VAL A 542 -13.90 -12.44 -1.05
N HIS A 543 -12.86 -12.43 -0.19
CA HIS A 543 -11.45 -12.54 -0.62
C HIS A 543 -10.98 -11.44 -1.59
N ALA A 544 -11.65 -10.27 -1.60
CA ALA A 544 -11.27 -9.16 -2.46
C ALA A 544 -9.82 -8.71 -2.22
N GLY A 545 -9.35 -8.77 -0.97
CA GLY A 545 -7.98 -8.44 -0.61
C GLY A 545 -6.93 -9.35 -1.24
N ASP A 546 -7.22 -10.65 -1.34
CA ASP A 546 -6.32 -11.62 -1.97
C ASP A 546 -6.32 -11.49 -3.50
N LEU A 547 -7.51 -11.29 -4.08
CA LEU A 547 -7.68 -11.15 -5.54
C LEU A 547 -7.08 -9.86 -6.11
N LEU A 548 -6.99 -8.79 -5.32
CA LEU A 548 -6.47 -7.50 -5.76
C LEU A 548 -5.00 -7.55 -6.21
N ALA A 549 -4.24 -8.56 -5.79
CA ALA A 549 -2.82 -8.71 -6.12
C ALA A 549 -2.58 -8.80 -7.64
N GLU A 550 -3.46 -9.47 -8.39
CA GLU A 550 -3.39 -9.57 -9.84
C GLU A 550 -3.55 -8.20 -10.50
N ILE A 551 -4.53 -7.40 -10.06
CA ILE A 551 -4.75 -6.04 -10.55
C ILE A 551 -3.52 -5.16 -10.26
N GLY A 552 -2.98 -5.26 -9.04
CA GLY A 552 -1.76 -4.54 -8.65
C GLY A 552 -0.56 -4.90 -9.54
N LEU A 553 -0.37 -6.18 -9.82
CA LEU A 553 0.69 -6.66 -10.71
C LEU A 553 0.49 -6.15 -12.15
N ALA A 554 -0.73 -6.22 -12.67
CA ALA A 554 -1.04 -5.73 -14.01
C ALA A 554 -0.71 -4.22 -14.17
N ILE A 555 -1.02 -3.40 -13.15
CA ILE A 555 -0.67 -1.97 -13.15
C ILE A 555 0.87 -1.77 -13.09
N GLU A 556 1.57 -2.50 -12.23
CA GLU A 556 3.04 -2.40 -12.11
C GLU A 556 3.75 -2.81 -13.40
N MET A 557 3.24 -3.84 -14.11
CA MET A 557 3.75 -4.30 -15.40
C MET A 557 3.29 -3.43 -16.58
N GLY A 558 2.31 -2.54 -16.39
CA GLY A 558 1.77 -1.69 -17.45
C GLY A 558 0.94 -2.44 -18.49
N ALA A 559 0.27 -3.52 -18.04
CA ALA A 559 -0.57 -4.34 -18.89
C ALA A 559 -1.71 -3.56 -19.54
N GLU A 560 -2.09 -3.95 -20.75
CA GLU A 560 -3.27 -3.46 -21.45
C GLU A 560 -4.49 -4.36 -21.16
N ALA A 561 -5.67 -3.90 -21.51
CA ALA A 561 -6.91 -4.66 -21.30
C ALA A 561 -6.86 -6.04 -21.99
N GLU A 562 -6.30 -6.07 -23.20
CA GLU A 562 -6.13 -7.29 -24.00
C GLU A 562 -5.23 -8.33 -23.28
N ASP A 563 -4.13 -7.90 -22.65
CA ASP A 563 -3.24 -8.79 -21.90
C ASP A 563 -3.97 -9.49 -20.75
N ILE A 564 -4.83 -8.74 -20.03
CA ILE A 564 -5.60 -9.26 -18.90
C ILE A 564 -6.71 -10.20 -19.42
N GLY A 565 -7.43 -9.81 -20.48
CA GLY A 565 -8.50 -10.61 -21.08
C GLY A 565 -8.00 -11.91 -21.71
N HIS A 566 -6.78 -11.91 -22.29
CA HIS A 566 -6.16 -13.12 -22.85
C HIS A 566 -5.52 -14.03 -21.80
N THR A 567 -5.35 -13.57 -20.56
CA THR A 567 -4.85 -14.40 -19.48
C THR A 567 -5.87 -15.49 -19.12
N ILE A 568 -5.48 -16.77 -19.29
CA ILE A 568 -6.37 -17.89 -18.98
C ILE A 568 -6.46 -18.06 -17.47
N HIS A 569 -7.66 -17.83 -16.93
CA HIS A 569 -7.98 -18.05 -15.52
C HIS A 569 -8.55 -19.46 -15.31
N ALA A 570 -8.27 -20.04 -14.15
CA ALA A 570 -8.85 -21.35 -13.81
C ALA A 570 -10.37 -21.24 -13.59
N HIS A 571 -11.13 -22.20 -14.09
CA HIS A 571 -12.60 -22.26 -13.99
C HIS A 571 -13.06 -23.38 -13.04
N PRO A 572 -14.07 -23.14 -12.14
CA PRO A 572 -14.59 -21.81 -11.76
C PRO A 572 -13.83 -21.20 -10.59
N THR A 573 -13.45 -19.94 -10.71
CA THR A 573 -12.78 -19.19 -9.65
C THR A 573 -13.32 -17.75 -9.55
N LEU A 574 -13.04 -17.07 -8.45
CA LEU A 574 -13.34 -15.65 -8.30
C LEU A 574 -12.38 -14.77 -9.12
N SER A 575 -11.15 -15.24 -9.38
CA SER A 575 -10.16 -14.50 -10.17
C SER A 575 -10.55 -14.32 -11.63
N GLU A 576 -11.37 -15.22 -12.20
CA GLU A 576 -11.94 -15.04 -13.56
C GLU A 576 -12.62 -13.67 -13.72
N SER A 577 -13.18 -13.12 -12.63
CA SER A 577 -13.84 -11.81 -12.67
C SER A 577 -12.90 -10.66 -13.08
N VAL A 578 -11.57 -10.82 -12.96
CA VAL A 578 -10.58 -9.84 -13.41
C VAL A 578 -10.48 -9.88 -14.94
N GLY A 579 -10.25 -11.08 -15.53
CA GLY A 579 -10.26 -11.27 -16.98
C GLY A 579 -11.58 -10.86 -17.63
N MET A 580 -12.70 -11.31 -17.04
CA MET A 580 -14.04 -10.95 -17.51
C MET A 580 -14.31 -9.43 -17.46
N SER A 581 -13.75 -8.71 -16.48
CA SER A 581 -13.83 -7.25 -16.45
C SER A 581 -13.03 -6.60 -17.59
N ALA A 582 -11.89 -7.16 -17.96
CA ALA A 582 -11.11 -6.71 -19.12
C ALA A 582 -11.86 -6.98 -20.44
N GLU A 583 -12.46 -8.17 -20.59
CA GLU A 583 -13.33 -8.50 -21.74
C GLU A 583 -14.56 -7.59 -21.84
N VAL A 584 -15.12 -7.12 -20.71
CA VAL A 584 -16.17 -6.10 -20.70
C VAL A 584 -15.67 -4.80 -21.32
N TYR A 585 -14.44 -4.39 -21.03
CA TYR A 585 -13.84 -3.19 -21.60
C TYR A 585 -13.64 -3.33 -23.12
N ASP A 586 -13.08 -4.46 -23.55
CA ASP A 586 -12.80 -4.72 -24.99
C ASP A 586 -14.05 -5.09 -25.80
N GLY A 587 -15.19 -5.34 -25.11
CA GLY A 587 -16.44 -5.74 -25.77
C GLY A 587 -16.44 -7.19 -26.28
N THR A 588 -15.56 -8.04 -25.77
CA THR A 588 -15.40 -9.46 -26.14
C THR A 588 -16.13 -10.40 -25.19
N ILE A 589 -16.59 -9.91 -24.03
CA ILE A 589 -17.30 -10.71 -23.01
C ILE A 589 -18.49 -11.48 -23.59
N THR A 590 -18.60 -12.75 -23.26
CA THR A 590 -19.72 -13.63 -23.64
C THR A 590 -20.66 -13.94 -22.48
N ASP A 591 -20.17 -13.84 -21.25
CA ASP A 591 -20.90 -14.18 -20.01
C ASP A 591 -21.87 -13.08 -19.54
N LEU A 592 -21.81 -11.90 -20.21
CA LEU A 592 -22.73 -10.80 -20.00
C LEU A 592 -23.25 -10.28 -21.35
N TYR A 593 -24.57 -10.07 -21.42
CA TYR A 593 -25.13 -9.34 -22.54
C TYR A 593 -25.01 -7.83 -22.33
N ILE A 594 -24.14 -7.21 -23.10
CA ILE A 594 -23.96 -5.75 -23.10
C ILE A 594 -24.61 -5.20 -24.39
N PRO A 595 -25.72 -4.43 -24.29
CA PRO A 595 -26.34 -3.84 -25.48
C PRO A 595 -25.34 -2.90 -26.16
N LYS A 596 -25.14 -3.07 -27.48
CA LYS A 596 -24.33 -2.11 -28.25
C LYS A 596 -25.00 -0.75 -28.17
N LYS A 597 -24.27 0.27 -27.73
CA LYS A 597 -24.74 1.66 -27.84
C LYS A 597 -25.02 1.95 -29.33
N LYS A 598 -26.28 2.32 -29.66
CA LYS A 598 -26.67 2.77 -31.00
C LYS A 598 -26.04 4.11 -31.31
#